data_4458c5dceea673686377ca74a0f67ccc
#
_entry.id   4458c5dceea673686377ca74a0f67ccc
#
_cell.length_a   1.000
_cell.length_b   1.000
_cell.length_c   1.000
_cell.angle_alpha   90.00
_cell.angle_beta   90.00
_cell.angle_gamma   90.00
#
_symmetry.space_group_name_H-M   'P 1'
#
loop_
_entity.id
_entity.type
_entity.pdbx_description
1 polymer ?
#
loop_
_entity_poly.entity_id
_entity_poly.type
_entity_poly.pdbx_seq_one_letter_code
_entity_poly.pdbx_strand_id
1 'polypeptide(L)' 'MLHKKTKEQIGHYLVTPFHIATEGGGFVGAVSIRRGKYDRVFRFIPQFATESLASSYALSEGRSMVQSHRLN' A
#
# COMPACT_ATOMS: atom_id res chain seq x y z
N MET A 1 2.46 17.83 10.11
CA MET A 1 2.70 17.57 9.59
C MET A 1 2.45 16.96 8.86
N LEU A 2 2.42 16.71 8.49
CA LEU A 2 2.25 16.23 7.73
C LEU A 2 2.42 15.16 7.31
N HIS A 3 1.77 14.50 6.92
CA HIS A 3 2.10 13.47 6.56
C HIS A 3 1.77 13.18 5.38
N LYS A 4 2.48 12.81 4.70
CA LYS A 4 2.35 12.47 3.55
C LYS A 4 2.39 11.12 3.31
N LYS A 5 1.76 10.56 2.33
CA LYS A 5 1.94 9.29 1.93
C LYS A 5 3.23 9.10 1.48
N THR A 6 3.89 8.11 1.86
CA THR A 6 5.26 7.86 1.56
C THR A 6 5.37 6.85 0.45
N LYS A 7 5.61 7.32 -0.76
CA LYS A 7 5.93 6.43 -1.84
C LYS A 7 7.33 5.95 -1.66
N GLU A 8 7.62 4.75 -2.08
CA GLU A 8 8.95 4.18 -1.93
C GLU A 8 9.38 3.51 -3.22
N GLN A 9 10.57 3.83 -3.69
CA GLN A 9 11.13 3.22 -4.88
C GLN A 9 11.95 2.01 -4.44
N ILE A 10 11.64 0.83 -4.94
CA ILE A 10 12.35 -0.38 -4.61
C ILE A 10 12.74 -1.02 -5.93
N GLY A 11 14.01 -0.90 -6.29
CA GLY A 11 14.46 -1.37 -7.59
C GLY A 11 13.72 -0.65 -8.70
N HIS A 12 13.04 -1.40 -9.55
CA HIS A 12 12.28 -0.82 -10.66
C HIS A 12 10.82 -0.57 -10.31
N TYR A 13 10.46 -0.77 -9.05
CA TYR A 13 9.07 -0.64 -8.63
C TYR A 13 8.85 0.59 -7.78
N LEU A 14 7.75 1.27 -8.03
CA LEU A 14 7.33 2.38 -7.18
C LEU A 14 6.13 1.91 -6.37
N VAL A 15 6.27 1.91 -5.08
CA VAL A 15 5.26 1.39 -4.15
C VAL A 15 4.57 2.58 -3.47
N THR A 16 3.28 2.71 -3.67
CA THR A 16 2.51 3.83 -3.11
C THR A 16 1.39 3.29 -2.24
N PRO A 17 1.40 3.57 -0.94
CA PRO A 17 0.36 3.09 -0.06
C PRO A 17 -0.87 4.00 -0.08
N PHE A 18 -2.02 3.39 0.16
CA PHE A 18 -3.29 4.11 0.26
C PHE A 18 -4.09 3.54 1.42
N HIS A 19 -5.10 4.28 1.83
CA HIS A 19 -6.08 3.76 2.76
C HIS A 19 -7.46 3.98 2.15
N ILE A 20 -8.39 3.08 2.47
CA ILE A 20 -9.75 3.13 1.95
C ILE A 20 -10.69 2.98 3.13
N ALA A 21 -11.61 3.93 3.28
CA ALA A 21 -12.58 3.87 4.36
C ALA A 21 -13.58 2.75 4.10
N THR A 22 -13.97 2.05 5.13
CA THR A 22 -14.97 0.99 5.03
C THR A 22 -16.28 1.47 5.63
N GLU A 23 -17.34 0.76 5.33
CA GLU A 23 -18.65 1.14 5.84
C GLU A 23 -18.75 1.03 7.35
N GLY A 24 -17.94 0.18 7.94
CA GLY A 24 -18.02 0.00 9.38
C GLY A 24 -17.22 1.01 10.18
N GLY A 25 -16.67 2.01 9.52
CA GLY A 25 -15.92 3.05 10.23
C GLY A 25 -14.43 2.78 10.35
N GLY A 26 -13.95 1.71 9.75
CA GLY A 26 -12.53 1.42 9.77
C GLY A 26 -11.89 1.75 8.45
N PHE A 27 -10.65 1.31 8.30
CA PHE A 27 -9.88 1.54 7.08
C PHE A 27 -9.15 0.27 6.68
N VAL A 28 -9.09 0.01 5.38
CA VAL A 28 -8.25 -1.07 4.87
C VAL A 28 -7.12 -0.44 4.09
N GLY A 29 -6.01 -1.14 3.98
CA GLY A 29 -4.88 -0.68 3.21
C GLY A 29 -4.99 -1.15 1.77
N ALA A 30 -4.39 -0.39 0.87
CA ALA A 30 -4.23 -0.77 -0.51
C ALA A 30 -2.87 -0.24 -0.96
N VAL A 31 -2.29 -0.86 -1.95
CA VAL A 31 -0.99 -0.42 -2.43
C VAL A 31 -0.98 -0.47 -3.95
N SER A 32 -0.40 0.56 -4.54
CA SER A 32 -0.15 0.60 -5.97
C SER A 32 1.31 0.25 -6.18
N ILE A 33 1.56 -0.73 -7.03
CA ILE A 33 2.92 -1.13 -7.36
C ILE A 33 3.10 -0.94 -8.85
N ARG A 34 3.95 0.03 -9.20
CA ARG A 34 4.11 0.44 -10.58
C ARG A 34 5.49 0.14 -11.08
N ARG A 35 5.55 -0.39 -12.28
CA ARG A 35 6.82 -0.62 -12.94
C ARG A 35 6.66 -0.11 -14.37
N GLY A 36 7.31 1.00 -14.69
CA GLY A 36 7.18 1.62 -16.01
C GLY A 36 5.73 2.02 -16.23
N LYS A 37 5.11 1.48 -17.29
CA LYS A 37 3.73 1.77 -17.56
C LYS A 37 2.78 0.80 -16.92
N TYR A 38 3.26 -0.21 -16.23
CA TYR A 38 2.39 -1.18 -15.59
C TYR A 38 2.14 -0.79 -14.14
N ASP A 39 0.86 -0.78 -13.75
CA ASP A 39 0.47 -0.37 -12.42
C ASP A 39 -0.54 -1.37 -11.92
N ARG A 40 -0.27 -1.99 -10.78
CA ARG A 40 -1.17 -2.96 -10.18
C ARG A 40 -1.54 -2.48 -8.81
N VAL A 41 -2.82 -2.62 -8.47
CA VAL A 41 -3.31 -2.20 -7.17
C VAL A 41 -3.78 -3.43 -6.41
N PHE A 42 -3.32 -3.55 -5.18
CA PHE A 42 -3.70 -4.65 -4.31
C PHE A 42 -4.41 -4.09 -3.09
N ARG A 43 -5.53 -4.70 -2.72
CA ARG A 43 -6.25 -4.31 -1.52
C ARG A 43 -6.06 -5.40 -0.50
N PHE A 44 -5.98 -5.02 0.76
CA PHE A 44 -5.76 -5.96 1.84
C PHE A 44 -7.01 -6.09 2.69
N ILE A 45 -7.18 -7.25 3.28
CA ILE A 45 -8.39 -7.57 4.03
C ILE A 45 -8.44 -6.99 5.43
N PRO A 46 -7.34 -6.99 6.19
CA PRO A 46 -7.41 -6.51 7.57
C PRO A 46 -7.85 -5.05 7.66
N GLN A 47 -8.65 -4.75 8.66
CA GLN A 47 -9.14 -3.39 8.88
C GLN A 47 -8.42 -2.79 10.07
N PHE A 48 -8.27 -1.48 10.02
CA PHE A 48 -7.58 -0.75 11.06
C PHE A 48 -8.45 0.42 11.51
N ALA A 49 -8.19 0.89 12.71
CA ALA A 49 -8.98 1.98 13.27
C ALA A 49 -8.59 3.35 12.70
N THR A 50 -7.39 3.48 12.13
CA THR A 50 -6.94 4.77 11.63
C THR A 50 -6.39 4.62 10.22
N GLU A 51 -6.38 5.74 9.51
CA GLU A 51 -5.82 5.82 8.16
C GLU A 51 -4.34 5.50 8.17
N SER A 52 -3.66 5.99 9.18
CA SER A 52 -2.23 5.84 9.29
C SER A 52 -1.83 4.38 9.43
N LEU A 53 -2.56 3.63 10.25
CA LEU A 53 -2.29 2.22 10.43
C LEU A 53 -2.54 1.44 9.14
N ALA A 54 -3.63 1.76 8.44
CA ALA A 54 -3.95 1.07 7.21
C ALA A 54 -2.88 1.33 6.14
N SER A 55 -2.44 2.58 6.01
CA SER A 55 -1.41 2.93 5.04
C SER A 55 -0.06 2.30 5.38
N SER A 56 0.30 2.27 6.66
CA SER A 56 1.54 1.65 7.09
C SER A 56 1.56 0.17 6.77
N TYR A 57 0.43 -0.48 7.03
CA TYR A 57 0.30 -1.90 6.73
C TYR A 57 0.45 -2.12 5.22
N ALA A 58 -0.21 -1.27 4.43
CA ALA A 58 -0.17 -1.40 2.98
C ALA A 58 1.25 -1.24 2.45
N LEU A 59 1.98 -0.27 2.97
CA LEU A 59 3.36 -0.06 2.53
C LEU A 59 4.23 -1.24 2.89
N SER A 60 4.08 -1.75 4.10
CA SER A 60 4.84 -2.89 4.56
C SER A 60 4.58 -4.12 3.70
N GLU A 61 3.31 -4.38 3.38
CA GLU A 61 2.95 -5.51 2.53
C GLU A 61 3.45 -5.31 1.10
N GLY A 62 3.33 -4.10 0.58
CA GLY A 62 3.81 -3.81 -0.77
C GLY A 62 5.31 -4.02 -0.89
N ARG A 63 6.04 -3.57 0.11
CA ARG A 63 7.48 -3.73 0.17
C ARG A 63 7.84 -5.22 0.18
N SER A 64 7.12 -5.99 0.98
CA SER A 64 7.35 -7.42 1.09
C SER A 64 7.07 -8.13 -0.23
N MET A 65 6.00 -7.72 -0.92
CA MET A 65 5.64 -8.32 -2.21
C MET A 65 6.73 -8.10 -3.25
N VAL A 66 7.29 -6.90 -3.29
CA VAL A 66 8.35 -6.61 -4.23
C VAL A 66 9.61 -7.38 -3.88
N GLN A 67 9.97 -7.39 -2.62
CA GLN A 67 11.21 -8.02 -2.17
C GLN A 67 11.17 -9.53 -2.28
N SER A 68 10.00 -10.11 -2.18
CA SER A 68 9.88 -11.56 -2.26
C SER A 68 9.47 -12.03 -3.65
N HIS A 69 9.43 -11.14 -4.61
CA HIS A 69 9.10 -11.47 -6.00
C HIS A 69 7.74 -12.11 -6.15
N ARG A 70 6.77 -11.67 -5.35
CA ARG A 70 5.43 -12.22 -5.43
C ARG A 70 4.57 -11.56 -6.50
N LEU A 71 5.18 -10.75 -7.33
CA LEU A 71 4.44 -10.01 -8.33
C LEU A 71 4.44 -10.66 -9.70
N ASN A 72 5.03 -11.78 -9.83
CA ASN A 72 5.11 -12.43 -11.14
C ASN A 72 3.83 -13.11 -11.54
#